data_504a3fafd5ed68dbca2e5e1f54b2c3b9
#
_entry.id   504a3fafd5ed68dbca2e5e1f54b2c3b9
#
_cell.length_a   1.000
_cell.length_b   1.000
_cell.length_c   1.000
_cell.angle_alpha   90.00
_cell.angle_beta   90.00
_cell.angle_gamma   90.00
#
_symmetry.space_group_name_H-M   'P 1'
#
loop_
_entity.id
_entity.type
_entity.pdbx_description
1 polymer ?
#
loop_
_entity_poly.entity_id
_entity_poly.type
_entity_poly.pdbx_seq_one_letter_code
_entity_poly.pdbx_strand_id
1 'polypeptide(L)'
;DRSGGVLSLRLGTSYNLNKSISFGYFYNILFGSSRNHESLNFDGSSMVQTSRVRYSGIINDLFLLISLTEDLNIFSKYTLTLRALEGALEQKHLFDDINDNGYHDYSPPYYDFPNPDSVEAYSEMRIKDLHDPLGYNIGINKALNSNSSVAIELGSLKDNSKGLNSLRLPINNWIKETSTLKASFTHYSNDLSLRLFDRFSFRTGITYYEHKLKNDSPPTTEIGYSLGFGFKFKPVGNQIDFNYYIGSREHSGLKIKEMIQQIQIGVSIADIWFVKRRQK
;
A
#
# COMPACT_ATOMS: atom_id res chain seq x y z
N ASP A 1 -22.21 6.79 1.50
CA ASP A 1 -21.03 6.59 2.36
C ASP A 1 -20.29 5.33 2.01
N ARG A 2 -18.97 5.35 2.24
CA ARG A 2 -18.11 4.20 2.05
C ARG A 2 -17.23 3.98 3.27
N SER A 3 -17.08 2.74 3.69
CA SER A 3 -16.26 2.35 4.81
C SER A 3 -15.53 1.04 4.55
N GLY A 4 -14.42 0.79 5.27
CA GLY A 4 -13.63 -0.42 5.15
C GLY A 4 -12.54 -0.35 4.09
N GLY A 5 -11.98 -1.51 3.72
CA GLY A 5 -10.86 -1.61 2.79
C GLY A 5 -10.25 -3.00 2.73
N VAL A 6 -9.10 -3.08 2.04
CA VAL A 6 -8.26 -4.27 1.98
C VAL A 6 -7.13 -4.12 2.98
N LEU A 7 -6.97 -5.11 3.84
CA LEU A 7 -5.88 -5.25 4.80
C LEU A 7 -4.86 -6.27 4.28
N SER A 8 -3.61 -6.14 4.68
CA SER A 8 -2.55 -7.08 4.35
C SER A 8 -1.87 -7.57 5.62
N LEU A 9 -1.85 -8.89 5.82
CA LEU A 9 -0.98 -9.55 6.80
C LEU A 9 0.27 -10.03 6.05
N ARG A 10 1.44 -9.55 6.47
CA ARG A 10 2.71 -9.85 5.84
C ARG A 10 3.57 -10.71 6.75
N LEU A 11 3.90 -11.92 6.29
CA LEU A 11 4.81 -12.84 6.96
C LEU A 11 6.07 -12.98 6.11
N GLY A 12 7.24 -12.83 6.72
CA GLY A 12 8.50 -12.86 5.99
C GLY A 12 9.56 -13.71 6.65
N THR A 13 10.43 -14.28 5.82
CA THR A 13 11.65 -14.98 6.22
C THR A 13 12.80 -14.57 5.32
N SER A 14 14.01 -14.65 5.85
CA SER A 14 15.23 -14.42 5.07
C SER A 14 16.26 -15.50 5.39
N TYR A 15 17.06 -15.83 4.39
CA TYR A 15 18.12 -16.82 4.48
C TYR A 15 19.39 -16.32 3.78
N ASN A 16 20.51 -16.37 4.49
CA ASN A 16 21.81 -16.04 3.93
C ASN A 16 22.46 -17.34 3.42
N LEU A 17 22.56 -17.49 2.11
CA LEU A 17 23.20 -18.63 1.49
C LEU A 17 24.71 -18.62 1.77
N ASN A 18 25.31 -17.45 1.67
CA ASN A 18 26.70 -17.18 2.04
C ASN A 18 26.85 -15.70 2.42
N LYS A 19 28.11 -15.22 2.60
CA LYS A 19 28.40 -13.80 2.94
C LYS A 19 27.98 -12.81 1.85
N SER A 20 27.83 -13.29 0.61
CA SER A 20 27.54 -12.43 -0.55
C SER A 20 26.12 -12.54 -1.07
N ILE A 21 25.38 -13.59 -0.71
CA ILE A 21 24.03 -13.86 -1.29
C ILE A 21 23.04 -14.10 -0.17
N SER A 22 21.98 -13.29 -0.18
CA SER A 22 20.85 -13.43 0.74
C SER A 22 19.53 -13.48 -0.05
N PHE A 23 18.65 -14.38 0.37
CA PHE A 23 17.30 -14.51 -0.16
C PHE A 23 16.28 -14.07 0.88
N GLY A 24 15.21 -13.41 0.44
CA GLY A 24 14.06 -13.08 1.27
C GLY A 24 12.78 -13.53 0.60
N TYR A 25 11.81 -13.91 1.40
CA TYR A 25 10.48 -14.28 0.96
C TYR A 25 9.44 -13.67 1.87
N PHE A 26 8.44 -13.00 1.29
CA PHE A 26 7.28 -12.49 2.00
C PHE A 26 6.00 -13.07 1.41
N TYR A 27 5.16 -13.53 2.31
CA TYR A 27 3.83 -14.04 2.05
C TYR A 27 2.82 -13.00 2.53
N ASN A 28 2.09 -12.37 1.60
CA ASN A 28 1.13 -11.33 1.91
C ASN A 28 -0.27 -11.90 1.72
N ILE A 29 -1.02 -12.02 2.81
CA ILE A 29 -2.43 -12.42 2.81
C ILE A 29 -3.26 -11.15 2.75
N LEU A 30 -4.05 -11.00 1.70
CA LEU A 30 -4.98 -9.89 1.53
C LEU A 30 -6.37 -10.32 2.01
N PHE A 31 -6.99 -9.52 2.86
CA PHE A 31 -8.32 -9.77 3.40
C PHE A 31 -8.99 -8.45 3.77
N GLY A 32 -10.26 -8.50 4.12
CA GLY A 32 -11.01 -7.33 4.56
C GLY A 32 -12.37 -7.22 3.94
N SER A 33 -13.02 -6.10 4.12
CA SER A 33 -14.29 -5.80 3.48
C SER A 33 -14.48 -4.30 3.29
N SER A 34 -15.17 -3.93 2.24
CA SER A 34 -15.71 -2.58 2.07
C SER A 34 -17.23 -2.62 2.06
N ARG A 35 -17.83 -1.57 2.60
CA ARG A 35 -19.28 -1.36 2.59
C ARG A 35 -19.55 -0.08 1.83
N ASN A 36 -20.60 -0.09 1.03
CA ASN A 36 -21.14 1.07 0.36
C ASN A 36 -22.59 1.23 0.77
N HIS A 37 -22.95 2.44 1.18
CA HIS A 37 -24.30 2.81 1.57
C HIS A 37 -24.70 4.00 0.70
N GLU A 38 -25.76 3.83 -0.07
CA GLU A 38 -26.33 4.85 -0.95
C GLU A 38 -27.77 5.09 -0.53
N SER A 39 -28.09 6.34 -0.18
CA SER A 39 -29.46 6.77 0.12
C SER A 39 -30.01 7.64 -1.00
N LEU A 40 -31.23 7.39 -1.37
CA LEU A 40 -31.99 8.17 -2.34
C LEU A 40 -33.22 8.72 -1.65
N ASN A 41 -33.35 10.04 -1.58
CA ASN A 41 -34.49 10.71 -1.01
C ASN A 41 -35.44 11.15 -2.13
N PHE A 42 -36.66 10.62 -2.13
CA PHE A 42 -37.73 10.96 -3.06
C PHE A 42 -38.98 11.34 -2.29
N ASP A 43 -39.46 12.56 -2.47
CA ASP A 43 -40.75 13.07 -1.96
C ASP A 43 -41.08 12.66 -0.51
N GLY A 44 -40.08 12.68 0.38
CA GLY A 44 -40.26 12.35 1.78
C GLY A 44 -40.07 10.86 2.14
N SER A 45 -39.74 10.01 1.18
CA SER A 45 -39.32 8.63 1.41
C SER A 45 -37.81 8.51 1.23
N SER A 46 -37.13 7.86 2.16
CA SER A 46 -35.69 7.53 2.08
C SER A 46 -35.54 6.09 1.65
N MET A 47 -34.95 5.86 0.50
CA MET A 47 -34.61 4.51 0.04
C MET A 47 -33.13 4.26 0.12
N VAL A 48 -32.73 3.14 0.72
CA VAL A 48 -31.35 2.79 0.99
C VAL A 48 -30.95 1.55 0.18
N GLN A 49 -29.79 1.63 -0.46
CA GLN A 49 -29.12 0.49 -1.09
C GLN A 49 -27.80 0.26 -0.38
N THR A 50 -27.59 -0.92 0.15
CA THR A 50 -26.34 -1.32 0.77
C THR A 50 -25.65 -2.41 -0.03
N SER A 51 -24.32 -2.30 -0.14
CA SER A 51 -23.50 -3.36 -0.71
C SER A 51 -22.27 -3.59 0.16
N ARG A 52 -21.85 -4.85 0.24
CA ARG A 52 -20.64 -5.25 0.95
C ARG A 52 -19.80 -6.13 0.05
N VAL A 53 -18.51 -5.82 -0.04
CA VAL A 53 -17.55 -6.68 -0.73
C VAL A 53 -16.57 -7.22 0.31
N ARG A 54 -16.44 -8.54 0.39
CA ARG A 54 -15.41 -9.22 1.19
C ARG A 54 -14.25 -9.60 0.30
N TYR A 55 -13.04 -9.29 0.71
CA TYR A 55 -11.82 -9.49 -0.07
C TYR A 55 -11.01 -10.67 0.44
N SER A 56 -10.42 -11.44 -0.48
CA SER A 56 -9.41 -12.45 -0.19
C SER A 56 -8.42 -12.59 -1.33
N GLY A 57 -7.12 -12.70 -1.01
CA GLY A 57 -6.07 -12.85 -2.01
C GLY A 57 -4.72 -13.19 -1.38
N ILE A 58 -3.75 -13.61 -2.20
CA ILE A 58 -2.40 -13.94 -1.76
C ILE A 58 -1.40 -13.43 -2.78
N ILE A 59 -0.48 -12.58 -2.33
CA ILE A 59 0.60 -12.01 -3.13
C ILE A 59 1.92 -12.35 -2.44
N ASN A 60 2.91 -12.73 -3.21
CA ASN A 60 4.25 -13.05 -2.71
C ASN A 60 5.28 -12.07 -3.23
N ASP A 61 6.25 -11.78 -2.37
CA ASP A 61 7.44 -11.03 -2.75
C ASP A 61 8.68 -11.90 -2.52
N LEU A 62 9.48 -12.07 -3.56
CA LEU A 62 10.80 -12.70 -3.51
C LEU A 62 11.86 -11.61 -3.54
N PHE A 63 12.86 -11.72 -2.70
CA PHE A 63 13.98 -10.78 -2.63
C PHE A 63 15.28 -11.50 -2.83
N LEU A 64 16.20 -10.87 -3.55
CA LEU A 64 17.56 -11.31 -3.72
C LEU A 64 18.49 -10.13 -3.46
N LEU A 65 19.46 -10.33 -2.61
CA LEU A 65 20.56 -9.40 -2.35
C LEU A 65 21.88 -10.07 -2.68
N ILE A 66 22.68 -9.45 -3.51
CA ILE A 66 24.02 -9.90 -3.90
C ILE A 66 25.00 -8.80 -3.55
N SER A 67 25.93 -9.08 -2.63
CA SER A 67 27.05 -8.22 -2.28
C SER A 67 28.24 -8.57 -3.19
N LEU A 68 28.52 -7.72 -4.16
CA LEU A 68 29.63 -7.90 -5.09
C LEU A 68 30.98 -7.53 -4.43
N THR A 69 30.95 -6.47 -3.63
CA THR A 69 32.06 -6.03 -2.78
C THR A 69 31.49 -5.60 -1.42
N GLU A 70 32.35 -5.20 -0.47
CA GLU A 70 31.91 -4.67 0.82
C GLU A 70 31.06 -3.41 0.67
N ASP A 71 31.29 -2.62 -0.39
CA ASP A 71 30.62 -1.34 -0.63
C ASP A 71 29.53 -1.41 -1.70
N LEU A 72 29.42 -2.51 -2.49
CA LEU A 72 28.53 -2.57 -3.65
C LEU A 72 27.59 -3.75 -3.56
N ASN A 73 26.30 -3.45 -3.48
CA ASN A 73 25.21 -4.42 -3.41
C ASN A 73 24.27 -4.25 -4.60
N ILE A 74 23.87 -5.39 -5.18
CA ILE A 74 22.75 -5.48 -6.11
C ILE A 74 21.58 -6.09 -5.36
N PHE A 75 20.42 -5.48 -5.46
CA PHE A 75 19.20 -6.02 -4.88
C PHE A 75 18.11 -6.16 -5.95
N SER A 76 17.29 -7.17 -5.77
CA SER A 76 16.10 -7.34 -6.60
C SER A 76 14.93 -7.79 -5.76
N LYS A 77 13.75 -7.36 -6.20
CA LYS A 77 12.45 -7.80 -5.68
C LYS A 77 11.61 -8.29 -6.86
N TYR A 78 10.99 -9.42 -6.71
CA TYR A 78 10.02 -9.95 -7.65
C TYR A 78 8.69 -10.18 -6.93
N THR A 79 7.64 -9.53 -7.43
CA THR A 79 6.27 -9.65 -6.90
C THR A 79 5.47 -10.56 -7.81
N LEU A 80 4.85 -11.58 -7.25
CA LEU A 80 4.01 -12.51 -7.98
C LEU A 80 2.72 -12.81 -7.19
N THR A 81 1.64 -12.98 -7.90
CA THR A 81 0.36 -13.35 -7.33
C THR A 81 0.20 -14.86 -7.34
N LEU A 82 -0.02 -15.48 -6.18
CA LEU A 82 -0.43 -16.88 -6.09
C LEU A 82 -1.94 -17.02 -6.23
N ARG A 83 -2.68 -16.10 -5.64
CA ARG A 83 -4.13 -16.03 -5.73
C ARG A 83 -4.51 -14.57 -5.89
N ALA A 84 -5.03 -14.23 -7.06
CA ALA A 84 -5.51 -12.89 -7.34
C ALA A 84 -6.54 -12.46 -6.28
N LEU A 85 -6.60 -11.16 -6.01
CA LEU A 85 -7.62 -10.64 -5.11
C LEU A 85 -8.99 -10.92 -5.68
N GLU A 86 -9.80 -11.63 -4.93
CA GLU A 86 -11.21 -11.91 -5.23
C GLU A 86 -12.10 -11.09 -4.30
N GLY A 87 -13.29 -10.73 -4.78
CA GLY A 87 -14.33 -10.06 -4.01
C GLY A 87 -15.62 -10.89 -4.01
N ALA A 88 -16.16 -11.14 -2.83
CA ALA A 88 -17.52 -11.65 -2.69
C ALA A 88 -18.43 -10.44 -2.47
N LEU A 89 -19.21 -10.08 -3.50
CA LEU A 89 -20.15 -8.98 -3.46
C LEU A 89 -21.49 -9.46 -2.92
N GLU A 90 -21.88 -8.89 -1.82
CA GLU A 90 -23.19 -9.01 -1.20
C GLU A 90 -23.95 -7.71 -1.48
N GLN A 91 -25.07 -7.80 -2.18
CA GLN A 91 -25.88 -6.63 -2.50
C GLN A 91 -27.28 -6.82 -1.91
N LYS A 92 -27.73 -5.84 -1.14
CA LYS A 92 -29.12 -5.73 -0.69
C LYS A 92 -29.87 -4.80 -1.63
N HIS A 93 -31.12 -5.15 -1.88
CA HIS A 93 -32.01 -4.35 -2.72
C HIS A 93 -32.33 -3.01 -2.06
N LEU A 94 -32.85 -2.09 -2.85
CA LEU A 94 -33.40 -0.83 -2.37
C LEU A 94 -34.55 -1.12 -1.39
N PHE A 95 -34.49 -0.52 -0.22
CA PHE A 95 -35.52 -0.61 0.80
C PHE A 95 -35.81 0.76 1.40
N ASP A 96 -37.01 0.94 1.92
CA ASP A 96 -37.42 2.16 2.62
C ASP A 96 -36.94 2.06 4.07
N ASP A 97 -35.96 2.89 4.42
CA ASP A 97 -35.39 2.94 5.77
C ASP A 97 -36.18 3.94 6.62
N ILE A 98 -37.25 3.46 7.28
CA ILE A 98 -38.21 4.31 8.01
C ILE A 98 -37.57 5.04 9.17
N ASN A 99 -36.56 4.43 9.82
CA ASN A 99 -35.91 4.99 11.01
C ASN A 99 -34.50 5.55 10.75
N ASP A 100 -34.07 5.56 9.47
CA ASP A 100 -32.78 6.11 9.00
C ASP A 100 -31.56 5.50 9.72
N ASN A 101 -31.64 4.18 10.07
CA ASN A 101 -30.57 3.46 10.74
C ASN A 101 -29.58 2.78 9.78
N GLY A 102 -29.89 2.73 8.49
CA GLY A 102 -29.06 2.12 7.44
C GLY A 102 -29.15 0.59 7.40
N TYR A 103 -30.05 -0.03 8.14
CA TYR A 103 -30.30 -1.47 8.17
C TYR A 103 -31.70 -1.77 7.66
N HIS A 104 -31.89 -2.96 7.10
CA HIS A 104 -33.17 -3.43 6.66
C HIS A 104 -33.89 -4.11 7.84
N ASP A 105 -34.82 -3.39 8.49
CA ASP A 105 -35.54 -3.84 9.68
C ASP A 105 -36.76 -4.67 9.33
N TYR A 106 -36.98 -5.80 10.04
CA TYR A 106 -38.10 -6.72 9.84
C TYR A 106 -38.78 -7.14 11.15
N SER A 107 -38.55 -6.35 12.19
CA SER A 107 -39.16 -6.55 13.49
C SER A 107 -39.72 -5.27 14.10
N PRO A 108 -40.78 -5.36 14.93
CA PRO A 108 -41.30 -4.19 15.60
C PRO A 108 -40.25 -3.43 16.38
N PRO A 109 -40.30 -2.10 16.48
CA PRO A 109 -41.42 -1.26 16.03
C PRO A 109 -41.31 -0.80 14.54
N TYR A 110 -40.26 -1.15 13.84
CA TYR A 110 -40.02 -0.70 12.46
C TYR A 110 -40.02 -1.88 11.49
N TYR A 111 -40.71 -1.70 10.40
CA TYR A 111 -40.71 -2.64 9.27
C TYR A 111 -40.40 -1.87 8.01
N ASP A 112 -39.25 -2.16 7.42
CA ASP A 112 -38.86 -1.55 6.17
C ASP A 112 -39.55 -2.26 4.98
N PHE A 113 -39.84 -1.48 3.95
CA PHE A 113 -40.43 -1.99 2.73
C PHE A 113 -39.44 -1.97 1.56
N PRO A 114 -39.37 -2.97 0.71
CA PRO A 114 -40.15 -4.21 0.75
C PRO A 114 -39.77 -5.12 1.92
N ASN A 115 -40.71 -5.83 2.45
CA ASN A 115 -40.51 -6.79 3.55
C ASN A 115 -39.41 -7.78 3.15
N PRO A 116 -38.35 -7.98 3.96
CA PRO A 116 -37.22 -8.86 3.65
C PRO A 116 -37.63 -10.29 3.30
N ASP A 117 -38.73 -10.80 3.85
CA ASP A 117 -39.24 -12.13 3.58
C ASP A 117 -39.90 -12.25 2.18
N SER A 118 -40.26 -11.14 1.54
CA SER A 118 -40.82 -11.06 0.20
C SER A 118 -39.81 -10.74 -0.91
N VAL A 119 -38.57 -10.43 -0.55
CA VAL A 119 -37.49 -10.14 -1.49
C VAL A 119 -36.77 -11.44 -1.84
N GLU A 120 -36.36 -11.61 -3.10
CA GLU A 120 -35.55 -12.74 -3.52
C GLU A 120 -34.34 -12.92 -2.60
N ALA A 121 -34.04 -14.18 -2.30
CA ALA A 121 -32.92 -14.54 -1.45
C ALA A 121 -31.63 -13.88 -1.96
N TYR A 122 -30.94 -13.26 -1.04
CA TYR A 122 -29.63 -12.70 -1.17
C TYR A 122 -28.71 -13.50 -2.12
N SER A 123 -28.23 -12.87 -3.16
CA SER A 123 -27.28 -13.47 -4.10
C SER A 123 -25.86 -12.96 -3.83
N GLU A 124 -24.96 -13.89 -3.50
CA GLU A 124 -23.53 -13.60 -3.45
C GLU A 124 -22.95 -13.72 -4.87
N MET A 125 -22.39 -12.63 -5.39
CA MET A 125 -21.64 -12.64 -6.63
C MET A 125 -20.15 -12.67 -6.32
N ARG A 126 -19.43 -13.66 -6.87
CA ARG A 126 -17.96 -13.71 -6.78
C ARG A 126 -17.34 -13.04 -7.97
N ILE A 127 -16.51 -12.05 -7.69
CA ILE A 127 -15.73 -11.29 -8.67
C ILE A 127 -14.28 -11.70 -8.53
N LYS A 128 -13.77 -12.36 -9.56
CA LYS A 128 -12.39 -12.85 -9.61
C LYS A 128 -11.47 -11.78 -10.22
N ASP A 129 -10.18 -11.94 -9.97
CA ASP A 129 -9.11 -11.18 -10.61
C ASP A 129 -9.26 -9.65 -10.44
N LEU A 130 -9.64 -9.19 -9.23
CA LEU A 130 -9.77 -7.77 -8.92
C LEU A 130 -8.44 -7.05 -8.85
N HIS A 131 -7.39 -7.76 -8.41
CA HIS A 131 -6.02 -7.27 -8.35
C HIS A 131 -5.07 -8.45 -8.49
N ASP A 132 -4.25 -8.42 -9.53
CA ASP A 132 -3.31 -9.49 -9.92
C ASP A 132 -1.96 -8.88 -10.30
N PRO A 133 -1.19 -8.38 -9.31
CA PRO A 133 0.08 -7.72 -9.56
C PRO A 133 1.18 -8.72 -9.91
N LEU A 134 1.90 -8.38 -10.97
CA LEU A 134 3.15 -9.01 -11.38
C LEU A 134 4.20 -7.92 -11.57
N GLY A 135 5.34 -8.02 -10.89
CA GLY A 135 6.32 -6.95 -11.00
C GLY A 135 7.71 -7.35 -10.58
N TYR A 136 8.63 -6.47 -10.92
CA TYR A 136 10.02 -6.58 -10.49
C TYR A 136 10.58 -5.20 -10.15
N ASN A 137 11.53 -5.18 -9.21
CA ASN A 137 12.41 -4.05 -8.94
C ASN A 137 13.84 -4.57 -8.90
N ILE A 138 14.75 -3.88 -9.55
CA ILE A 138 16.18 -4.19 -9.54
C ILE A 138 16.90 -2.89 -9.23
N GLY A 139 17.89 -2.95 -8.34
CA GLY A 139 18.65 -1.79 -7.98
C GLY A 139 20.07 -2.11 -7.56
N ILE A 140 20.87 -1.06 -7.54
CA ILE A 140 22.26 -1.06 -7.10
C ILE A 140 22.36 -0.08 -5.95
N ASN A 141 23.02 -0.49 -4.87
CA ASN A 141 23.36 0.36 -3.74
C ASN A 141 24.87 0.35 -3.56
N LYS A 142 25.49 1.53 -3.55
CA LYS A 142 26.92 1.73 -3.32
C LYS A 142 27.14 2.56 -2.06
N ALA A 143 27.84 1.99 -1.09
CA ALA A 143 28.36 2.75 0.04
C ALA A 143 29.49 3.68 -0.44
N LEU A 144 29.39 4.96 -0.10
CA LEU A 144 30.42 5.97 -0.40
C LEU A 144 31.43 6.04 0.74
N ASN A 145 30.94 5.81 1.95
CA ASN A 145 31.72 5.71 3.18
C ASN A 145 30.90 4.91 4.22
N SER A 146 31.41 4.78 5.44
CA SER A 146 30.75 4.03 6.52
C SER A 146 29.33 4.51 6.84
N ASN A 147 28.99 5.74 6.52
CA ASN A 147 27.73 6.36 6.93
C ASN A 147 26.87 6.88 5.76
N SER A 148 27.33 6.73 4.52
CA SER A 148 26.60 7.29 3.38
C SER A 148 26.54 6.30 2.22
N SER A 149 25.39 6.23 1.56
CA SER A 149 25.19 5.40 0.38
C SER A 149 24.37 6.10 -0.70
N VAL A 150 24.54 5.65 -1.93
CA VAL A 150 23.74 6.03 -3.09
C VAL A 150 23.08 4.78 -3.65
N ALA A 151 21.82 4.88 -4.01
CA ALA A 151 21.11 3.79 -4.66
C ALA A 151 20.37 4.27 -5.92
N ILE A 152 20.35 3.40 -6.92
CA ILE A 152 19.53 3.54 -8.13
C ILE A 152 18.66 2.31 -8.25
N GLU A 153 17.38 2.49 -8.50
CA GLU A 153 16.38 1.42 -8.62
C GLU A 153 15.53 1.62 -9.88
N LEU A 154 15.34 0.53 -10.62
CA LEU A 154 14.43 0.41 -11.75
C LEU A 154 13.36 -0.61 -11.39
N GLY A 155 12.10 -0.36 -11.76
CA GLY A 155 11.02 -1.28 -11.49
C GLY A 155 9.90 -1.20 -12.51
N SER A 156 9.17 -2.29 -12.60
CA SER A 156 7.90 -2.36 -13.30
C SER A 156 6.92 -3.22 -12.50
N LEU A 157 5.71 -2.71 -12.34
CA LEU A 157 4.59 -3.41 -11.71
C LEU A 157 3.42 -3.39 -12.67
N LYS A 158 2.97 -4.55 -13.11
CA LYS A 158 1.83 -4.73 -14.00
C LYS A 158 0.68 -5.38 -13.24
N ASP A 159 -0.52 -4.84 -13.38
CA ASP A 159 -1.74 -5.45 -12.86
C ASP A 159 -2.48 -6.16 -14.00
N ASN A 160 -2.50 -7.49 -13.96
CA ASN A 160 -3.18 -8.33 -14.94
C ASN A 160 -4.67 -8.52 -14.61
N SER A 161 -5.20 -7.77 -13.65
CA SER A 161 -6.60 -7.91 -13.23
C SER A 161 -7.57 -7.66 -14.39
N LYS A 162 -8.63 -8.44 -14.41
CA LYS A 162 -9.76 -8.31 -15.35
C LYS A 162 -10.91 -7.48 -14.77
N GLY A 163 -10.62 -6.70 -13.71
CA GLY A 163 -11.61 -6.03 -12.90
C GLY A 163 -12.69 -5.30 -13.67
N LEU A 164 -13.92 -5.51 -13.25
CA LEU A 164 -15.09 -4.78 -13.74
C LEU A 164 -14.96 -3.31 -13.31
N ASN A 165 -14.96 -2.40 -14.28
CA ASN A 165 -14.92 -0.94 -14.06
C ASN A 165 -16.08 -0.42 -13.18
N SER A 166 -17.13 -1.22 -12.98
CA SER A 166 -18.32 -0.87 -12.21
C SER A 166 -18.10 -0.89 -10.69
N LEU A 167 -17.10 -1.62 -10.20
CA LEU A 167 -16.79 -1.67 -8.77
C LEU A 167 -15.72 -0.64 -8.45
N ARG A 168 -16.12 0.37 -7.70
CA ARG A 168 -15.16 1.32 -7.11
C ARG A 168 -14.45 0.64 -5.96
N LEU A 169 -13.39 -0.10 -6.28
CA LEU A 169 -12.56 -0.78 -5.30
C LEU A 169 -11.68 0.22 -4.53
N PRO A 170 -11.28 -0.11 -3.29
CA PRO A 170 -10.33 0.70 -2.52
C PRO A 170 -8.88 0.55 -3.01
N ILE A 171 -8.68 0.02 -4.21
CA ILE A 171 -7.39 -0.19 -4.88
C ILE A 171 -7.42 0.56 -6.22
N ASN A 172 -6.23 1.01 -6.64
CA ASN A 172 -6.06 1.68 -7.95
C ASN A 172 -6.12 0.65 -9.09
N ASN A 173 -7.31 0.13 -9.38
CA ASN A 173 -7.53 -0.85 -10.45
C ASN A 173 -7.55 -0.26 -11.87
N TRP A 174 -7.42 1.06 -12.00
CA TRP A 174 -7.38 1.77 -13.28
C TRP A 174 -5.97 1.84 -13.89
N ILE A 175 -4.91 1.55 -13.10
CA ILE A 175 -3.53 1.47 -13.59
C ILE A 175 -3.26 0.04 -14.07
N LYS A 176 -2.79 -0.08 -15.32
CA LYS A 176 -2.38 -1.35 -15.93
C LYS A 176 -0.93 -1.69 -15.62
N GLU A 177 -0.07 -0.69 -15.70
CA GLU A 177 1.36 -0.86 -15.49
C GLU A 177 1.96 0.42 -14.92
N THR A 178 2.89 0.27 -13.98
CA THR A 178 3.69 1.36 -13.45
C THR A 178 5.15 1.04 -13.66
N SER A 179 5.85 1.85 -14.45
CA SER A 179 7.31 1.84 -14.55
C SER A 179 7.90 2.87 -13.60
N THR A 180 9.00 2.52 -12.95
CA THR A 180 9.61 3.34 -11.89
C THR A 180 11.11 3.45 -12.11
N LEU A 181 11.65 4.66 -11.98
CA LEU A 181 13.08 4.93 -11.85
C LEU A 181 13.29 5.78 -10.59
N LYS A 182 14.16 5.34 -9.70
CA LYS A 182 14.52 6.07 -8.48
C LYS A 182 16.01 6.20 -8.35
N ALA A 183 16.44 7.37 -7.89
CA ALA A 183 17.80 7.59 -7.43
C ALA A 183 17.76 8.24 -6.04
N SER A 184 18.57 7.75 -5.12
CA SER A 184 18.56 8.23 -3.74
C SER A 184 19.95 8.29 -3.14
N PHE A 185 20.12 9.23 -2.25
CA PHE A 185 21.27 9.36 -1.36
C PHE A 185 20.77 9.25 0.08
N THR A 186 21.48 8.48 0.89
CA THR A 186 21.19 8.33 2.32
C THR A 186 22.47 8.52 3.12
N HIS A 187 22.37 9.37 4.14
CA HIS A 187 23.36 9.50 5.20
C HIS A 187 22.76 8.93 6.49
N TYR A 188 23.43 7.95 7.08
CA TYR A 188 22.99 7.25 8.28
C TYR A 188 23.58 7.91 9.53
N SER A 189 22.79 7.96 10.60
CA SER A 189 23.27 8.39 11.91
C SER A 189 24.30 7.40 12.46
N ASN A 190 25.31 7.92 13.17
CA ASN A 190 26.25 7.09 13.91
C ASN A 190 25.75 6.89 15.35
N ASP A 191 25.32 5.69 15.68
CA ASP A 191 24.73 5.36 16.98
C ASP A 191 25.72 5.41 18.15
N LEU A 192 26.99 5.29 17.87
CA LEU A 192 28.08 5.29 18.87
C LEU A 192 28.65 6.67 19.15
N SER A 193 28.30 7.68 18.36
CA SER A 193 28.84 9.01 18.52
C SER A 193 28.17 9.79 19.66
N LEU A 194 28.99 10.48 20.43
CA LEU A 194 28.54 11.43 21.46
C LEU A 194 28.22 12.82 20.86
N ARG A 195 28.64 13.08 19.63
CA ARG A 195 28.36 14.35 18.96
C ARG A 195 26.91 14.40 18.49
N LEU A 196 26.25 15.53 18.77
CA LEU A 196 24.85 15.72 18.43
C LEU A 196 24.57 15.56 16.93
N PHE A 197 25.45 16.15 16.09
CA PHE A 197 25.26 16.13 14.61
C PHE A 197 25.37 14.73 14.01
N ASP A 198 26.14 13.83 14.57
CA ASP A 198 26.29 12.46 14.09
C ASP A 198 25.05 11.59 14.35
N ARG A 199 24.11 12.08 15.17
CA ARG A 199 22.82 11.42 15.44
C ARG A 199 21.74 11.69 14.40
N PHE A 200 22.04 12.59 13.46
CA PHE A 200 21.12 12.89 12.38
C PHE A 200 21.32 11.95 11.21
N SER A 201 20.22 11.50 10.64
CA SER A 201 20.19 10.86 9.34
C SER A 201 19.56 11.81 8.32
N PHE A 202 20.04 11.76 7.10
CA PHE A 202 19.52 12.57 6.01
C PHE A 202 19.31 11.70 4.78
N ARG A 203 18.19 11.92 4.09
CA ARG A 203 17.83 11.19 2.87
C ARG A 203 17.33 12.16 1.83
N THR A 204 17.73 11.97 0.60
CA THR A 204 17.18 12.70 -0.54
C THR A 204 17.04 11.77 -1.72
N GLY A 205 16.08 12.04 -2.58
CA GLY A 205 15.84 11.19 -3.74
C GLY A 205 15.03 11.89 -4.81
N ILE A 206 15.17 11.34 -6.02
CA ILE A 206 14.40 11.70 -7.19
C ILE A 206 13.68 10.43 -7.64
N THR A 207 12.41 10.55 -7.97
CA THR A 207 11.59 9.46 -8.45
C THR A 207 10.88 9.88 -9.73
N TYR A 208 10.92 9.00 -10.72
CA TYR A 208 10.13 9.09 -11.95
C TYR A 208 9.18 7.90 -12.01
N TYR A 209 7.89 8.16 -12.21
CA TYR A 209 6.86 7.16 -12.46
C TYR A 209 6.23 7.39 -13.83
N GLU A 210 5.94 6.30 -14.52
CA GLU A 210 5.09 6.27 -15.71
C GLU A 210 3.96 5.26 -15.46
N HIS A 211 2.72 5.74 -15.42
CA HIS A 211 1.53 4.93 -15.22
C HIS A 211 0.80 4.76 -16.55
N LYS A 212 0.72 3.54 -17.04
CA LYS A 212 -0.14 3.17 -18.18
C LYS A 212 -1.52 2.78 -17.66
N LEU A 213 -2.55 3.33 -18.25
CA LEU A 213 -3.94 3.10 -17.85
C LEU A 213 -4.54 1.90 -18.58
N LYS A 214 -5.56 1.26 -17.98
CA LYS A 214 -6.26 0.11 -18.58
C LYS A 214 -7.14 0.46 -19.79
N ASN A 215 -7.55 1.69 -19.90
CA ASN A 215 -8.38 2.21 -20.99
C ASN A 215 -7.58 2.68 -22.22
N ASP A 216 -6.30 2.29 -22.32
CA ASP A 216 -5.37 2.68 -23.38
C ASP A 216 -5.24 4.20 -23.60
N SER A 217 -5.60 5.00 -22.59
CA SER A 217 -5.35 6.44 -22.56
C SER A 217 -3.85 6.72 -22.52
N PRO A 218 -3.41 7.90 -22.97
CA PRO A 218 -2.02 8.32 -22.83
C PRO A 218 -1.50 8.16 -21.41
N PRO A 219 -0.23 7.78 -21.22
CA PRO A 219 0.33 7.53 -19.91
C PRO A 219 0.32 8.80 -19.05
N THR A 220 0.25 8.58 -17.75
CA THR A 220 0.41 9.62 -16.74
C THR A 220 1.84 9.54 -16.21
N THR A 221 2.58 10.63 -16.29
CA THR A 221 3.96 10.70 -15.79
C THR A 221 4.02 11.52 -14.50
N GLU A 222 4.88 11.10 -13.58
CA GLU A 222 5.12 11.81 -12.32
C GLU A 222 6.62 11.91 -12.06
N ILE A 223 7.08 13.13 -11.78
CA ILE A 223 8.45 13.39 -11.32
C ILE A 223 8.34 13.95 -9.92
N GLY A 224 9.05 13.33 -8.96
CA GLY A 224 9.02 13.73 -7.57
C GLY A 224 10.39 13.81 -6.94
N TYR A 225 10.48 14.66 -5.92
CA TYR A 225 11.67 14.86 -5.08
C TYR A 225 11.28 14.53 -3.64
N SER A 226 12.16 13.81 -2.95
CA SER A 226 12.00 13.49 -1.54
C SER A 226 13.14 14.04 -0.71
N LEU A 227 12.81 14.56 0.47
CA LEU A 227 13.74 14.98 1.50
C LEU A 227 13.32 14.30 2.79
N GLY A 228 14.25 13.60 3.44
CA GLY A 228 14.04 12.94 4.71
C GLY A 228 15.09 13.38 5.72
N PHE A 229 14.64 13.53 6.95
CA PHE A 229 15.46 13.89 8.08
C PHE A 229 15.09 13.02 9.27
N GLY A 230 16.06 12.43 9.93
CA GLY A 230 15.85 11.62 11.11
C GLY A 230 16.77 12.03 12.25
N PHE A 231 16.29 11.92 13.46
CA PHE A 231 17.06 12.20 14.67
C PHE A 231 16.94 11.04 15.66
N LYS A 232 18.09 10.47 16.04
CA LYS A 232 18.19 9.46 17.09
C LYS A 232 18.52 10.12 18.43
N PHE A 233 17.65 9.92 19.41
CA PHE A 233 17.80 10.54 20.72
C PHE A 233 18.26 9.59 21.85
N LYS A 234 18.30 8.27 21.56
CA LYS A 234 18.91 7.26 22.46
C LYS A 234 19.71 6.24 21.63
N PRO A 235 20.75 5.61 22.20
CA PRO A 235 21.53 4.58 21.50
C PRO A 235 20.71 3.37 21.06
N VAL A 236 19.53 3.16 21.63
CA VAL A 236 18.70 1.98 21.42
C VAL A 236 17.47 2.35 20.61
N GLY A 237 17.67 2.57 19.32
CA GLY A 237 16.58 2.56 18.34
C GLY A 237 15.47 3.62 18.46
N ASN A 238 15.59 4.57 19.41
CA ASN A 238 14.63 5.66 19.54
C ASN A 238 14.93 6.75 18.51
N GLN A 239 14.00 6.95 17.58
CA GLN A 239 14.19 7.83 16.44
C GLN A 239 12.89 8.54 16.08
N ILE A 240 13.04 9.80 15.66
CA ILE A 240 11.97 10.54 14.99
C ILE A 240 12.43 10.77 13.55
N ASP A 241 11.59 10.43 12.59
CA ASP A 241 11.78 10.63 11.17
C ASP A 241 10.75 11.62 10.63
N PHE A 242 11.21 12.52 9.81
CA PHE A 242 10.41 13.43 9.01
C PHE A 242 10.75 13.22 7.55
N ASN A 243 9.76 12.97 6.70
CA ASN A 243 9.94 12.87 5.27
C ASN A 243 8.95 13.82 4.56
N TYR A 244 9.46 14.51 3.57
CA TYR A 244 8.69 15.37 2.69
C TYR A 244 8.89 14.93 1.24
N TYR A 245 7.78 14.78 0.53
CA TYR A 245 7.76 14.49 -0.90
C TYR A 245 7.01 15.57 -1.62
N ILE A 246 7.55 16.04 -2.74
CA ILE A 246 6.91 16.94 -3.68
C ILE A 246 7.04 16.36 -5.09
N GLY A 247 5.92 16.25 -5.80
CA GLY A 247 5.89 15.71 -7.16
C GLY A 247 4.99 16.54 -8.07
N SER A 248 5.32 16.49 -9.34
CA SER A 248 4.48 17.02 -10.43
C SER A 248 4.02 15.85 -11.27
N ARG A 249 2.71 15.66 -11.37
CA ARG A 249 2.06 14.64 -12.19
C ARG A 249 1.42 15.30 -13.40
N GLU A 250 1.70 14.73 -14.57
CA GLU A 250 1.15 15.21 -15.84
C GLU A 250 0.33 14.10 -16.51
N HIS A 251 -0.91 14.43 -16.82
CA HIS A 251 -1.82 13.58 -17.59
C HIS A 251 -1.72 13.96 -19.06
N SER A 252 -0.90 13.23 -19.83
CA SER A 252 -0.56 13.58 -21.23
C SER A 252 -1.79 13.73 -22.12
N GLY A 253 -2.87 12.97 -21.86
CA GLY A 253 -4.12 13.04 -22.65
C GLY A 253 -4.98 14.26 -22.36
N LEU A 254 -4.90 14.83 -21.17
CA LEU A 254 -5.78 15.92 -20.71
C LEU A 254 -5.03 17.25 -20.60
N LYS A 255 -3.71 17.27 -20.75
CA LYS A 255 -2.81 18.42 -20.50
C LYS A 255 -3.00 19.03 -19.08
N ILE A 256 -3.42 18.18 -18.14
CA ILE A 256 -3.61 18.57 -16.73
C ILE A 256 -2.33 18.25 -15.97
N LYS A 257 -1.88 19.23 -15.19
CA LYS A 257 -0.76 19.08 -14.24
C LYS A 257 -1.29 19.16 -12.81
N GLU A 258 -0.87 18.19 -12.00
CA GLU A 258 -1.19 18.14 -10.59
C GLU A 258 0.09 18.25 -9.78
N MET A 259 0.06 18.99 -8.68
CA MET A 259 1.12 19.02 -7.68
C MET A 259 0.74 18.09 -6.54
N ILE A 260 1.63 17.16 -6.22
CA ILE A 260 1.47 16.22 -5.11
C ILE A 260 2.42 16.63 -4.01
N GLN A 261 1.91 16.75 -2.80
CA GLN A 261 2.73 16.98 -1.60
C GLN A 261 2.35 15.96 -0.53
N GLN A 262 3.36 15.36 0.08
CA GLN A 262 3.16 14.39 1.15
C GLN A 262 4.13 14.66 2.28
N ILE A 263 3.63 14.74 3.49
CA ILE A 263 4.40 14.82 4.72
C ILE A 263 4.18 13.52 5.49
N GLN A 264 5.26 12.90 5.92
CA GLN A 264 5.22 11.71 6.76
C GLN A 264 6.10 11.92 7.98
N ILE A 265 5.54 11.68 9.15
CA ILE A 265 6.24 11.71 10.43
C ILE A 265 6.21 10.29 11.00
N GLY A 266 7.38 9.76 11.30
CA GLY A 266 7.57 8.45 11.92
C GLY A 266 8.19 8.60 13.31
N VAL A 267 7.71 7.84 14.28
CA VAL A 267 8.30 7.72 15.60
C VAL A 267 8.60 6.26 15.86
N SER A 268 9.87 5.95 16.10
CA SER A 268 10.30 4.62 16.51
C SER A 268 10.71 4.68 17.98
N ILE A 269 10.11 3.82 18.79
CA ILE A 269 10.41 3.69 20.21
C ILE A 269 10.86 2.25 20.44
N ALA A 270 12.10 2.08 20.86
CA ALA A 270 12.64 0.78 21.25
C ALA A 270 13.06 0.84 22.72
N ASP A 271 12.79 -0.23 23.44
CA ASP A 271 13.27 -0.41 24.82
C ASP A 271 13.95 -1.77 24.95
N ILE A 272 14.94 -1.84 25.85
CA ILE A 272 15.63 -3.09 26.17
C ILE A 272 14.80 -3.80 27.26
N TRP A 273 13.93 -4.72 26.85
CA TRP A 273 13.04 -5.45 27.75
C TRP A 273 13.77 -6.45 28.66
N PHE A 274 14.99 -6.89 28.29
CA PHE A 274 15.77 -7.87 29.04
C PHE A 274 17.21 -7.41 29.23
N VAL A 275 17.48 -6.70 30.30
CA VAL A 275 18.84 -6.48 30.80
C VAL A 275 19.14 -7.59 31.81
N LYS A 276 20.01 -8.54 31.45
CA LYS A 276 20.53 -9.51 32.40
C LYS A 276 21.29 -8.77 33.48
N ARG A 277 20.64 -8.55 34.66
CA ARG A 277 21.35 -7.98 35.81
C ARG A 277 22.49 -8.93 36.17
N ARG A 278 23.72 -8.46 36.03
CA ARG A 278 24.86 -9.13 36.66
C ARG A 278 24.59 -9.09 38.17
N GLN A 279 24.28 -10.25 38.75
CA GLN A 279 24.40 -10.42 40.19
C GLN A 279 25.88 -10.24 40.52
N LYS A 280 26.18 -9.28 41.40
CA LYS A 280 27.49 -9.14 42.03
C LYS A 280 27.65 -10.24 43.07
#